data_96e1f64c7406e3897fbeaffc84e9a0d7
#
_entry.id   96e1f64c7406e3897fbeaffc84e9a0d7
#
_cell.length_a   1.000
_cell.length_b   1.000
_cell.length_c   1.000
_cell.angle_alpha   90.00
_cell.angle_beta   90.00
_cell.angle_gamma   90.00
#
_symmetry.space_group_name_H-M   'P 1'
#
loop_
_entity.id
_entity.type
_entity.pdbx_description
1 polymer ?
#
loop_
_entity_poly.entity_id
_entity_poly.type
_entity_poly.pdbx_seq_one_letter_code
_entity_poly.pdbx_strand_id
1 'polypeptide(L)'
;MEKKEVVINTARELFTKYGYKKVSMDEIARTSNVTKKTIYSYFKDKDELFRYFIEEELINMKQKIEAKINNESFTDKVSTIMLEILNLRKNSALLESIIKDCNTSSNNSMQNMSFSNYYDSEIINYLETKINEEIDQKNIKKCNAHLTAFIIYKVCLSILFEYDE
;
A
#
# COMPACT_ATOMS: atom_id res chain seq x y z
N MET A 1 -0.45 -9.27 -25.61
CA MET A 1 -0.11 -8.66 -24.31
C MET A 1 0.71 -7.40 -24.57
N GLU A 2 0.33 -6.27 -24.06
CA GLU A 2 1.10 -5.02 -24.23
C GLU A 2 2.45 -5.16 -23.52
N LYS A 3 3.51 -4.58 -24.11
CA LYS A 3 4.85 -4.63 -23.50
C LYS A 3 4.88 -4.10 -22.06
N LYS A 4 4.02 -3.14 -21.74
CA LYS A 4 3.86 -2.59 -20.40
C LYS A 4 3.39 -3.65 -19.41
N GLU A 5 2.38 -4.44 -19.75
CA GLU A 5 1.88 -5.55 -18.91
C GLU A 5 2.92 -6.62 -18.67
N VAL A 6 3.71 -6.97 -19.71
CA VAL A 6 4.82 -7.94 -19.57
C VAL A 6 5.84 -7.43 -18.56
N VAL A 7 6.22 -6.15 -18.62
CA VAL A 7 7.15 -5.53 -17.67
C VAL A 7 6.59 -5.54 -16.27
N ILE A 8 5.31 -5.16 -16.10
CA ILE A 8 4.63 -5.12 -14.80
C ILE A 8 4.61 -6.52 -14.17
N ASN A 9 4.15 -7.52 -14.89
CA ASN A 9 4.04 -8.89 -14.37
C ASN A 9 5.41 -9.47 -14.02
N THR A 10 6.41 -9.29 -14.89
CA THR A 10 7.78 -9.72 -14.62
C THR A 10 8.38 -9.04 -13.40
N ALA A 11 8.19 -7.74 -13.26
CA ALA A 11 8.70 -7.01 -12.10
C ALA A 11 8.02 -7.44 -10.80
N ARG A 12 6.70 -7.67 -10.83
CA ARG A 12 5.94 -8.21 -9.68
C ARG A 12 6.50 -9.55 -9.23
N GLU A 13 6.72 -10.49 -10.16
CA GLU A 13 7.28 -11.80 -9.86
C GLU A 13 8.70 -11.70 -9.26
N LEU A 14 9.54 -10.85 -9.84
CA LEU A 14 10.90 -10.66 -9.36
C LEU A 14 10.94 -10.03 -7.98
N PHE A 15 10.15 -8.97 -7.73
CA PHE A 15 10.05 -8.33 -6.42
C PHE A 15 9.50 -9.28 -5.36
N THR A 16 8.50 -10.06 -5.69
CA THR A 16 7.94 -11.07 -4.77
C THR A 16 8.96 -12.14 -4.41
N LYS A 17 9.73 -12.61 -5.39
CA LYS A 17 10.66 -13.71 -5.21
C LYS A 17 11.98 -13.31 -4.56
N TYR A 18 12.54 -12.17 -4.94
CA TYR A 18 13.89 -11.78 -4.57
C TYR A 18 13.96 -10.55 -3.67
N GLY A 19 12.85 -9.84 -3.48
CA GLY A 19 12.76 -8.58 -2.75
C GLY A 19 13.07 -7.36 -3.62
N TYR A 20 12.54 -6.21 -3.20
CA TYR A 20 12.71 -4.95 -3.91
C TYR A 20 14.20 -4.56 -4.07
N LYS A 21 15.00 -4.71 -2.99
CA LYS A 21 16.39 -4.26 -2.97
C LYS A 21 17.28 -5.00 -3.97
N LYS A 22 17.09 -6.29 -4.11
CA LYS A 22 17.96 -7.16 -4.94
C LYS A 22 17.66 -7.05 -6.42
N VAL A 23 16.44 -6.68 -6.79
CA VAL A 23 16.02 -6.60 -8.19
C VAL A 23 16.47 -5.28 -8.82
N SER A 24 17.01 -5.34 -10.01
CA SER A 24 17.40 -4.17 -10.81
C SER A 24 16.53 -4.00 -12.05
N MET A 25 16.45 -2.78 -12.59
CA MET A 25 15.77 -2.49 -13.86
C MET A 25 16.40 -3.29 -15.03
N ASP A 26 17.67 -3.61 -14.94
CA ASP A 26 18.39 -4.44 -15.90
C ASP A 26 17.92 -5.89 -15.91
N GLU A 27 17.69 -6.43 -14.72
CA GLU A 27 17.17 -7.77 -14.54
C GLU A 27 15.72 -7.87 -15.03
N ILE A 28 14.90 -6.86 -14.73
CA ILE A 28 13.53 -6.77 -15.26
C ILE A 28 13.54 -6.74 -16.79
N ALA A 29 14.42 -5.91 -17.40
CA ALA A 29 14.54 -5.81 -18.84
C ALA A 29 14.92 -7.17 -19.48
N ARG A 30 15.93 -7.84 -18.92
CA ARG A 30 16.39 -9.14 -19.40
C ARG A 30 15.31 -10.21 -19.28
N THR A 31 14.65 -10.29 -18.11
CA THR A 31 13.66 -11.33 -17.83
C THR A 31 12.36 -11.12 -18.63
N SER A 32 11.93 -9.87 -18.81
CA SER A 32 10.75 -9.53 -19.60
C SER A 32 10.99 -9.57 -21.12
N ASN A 33 12.23 -9.73 -21.55
CA ASN A 33 12.65 -9.60 -22.97
C ASN A 33 12.23 -8.26 -23.60
N VAL A 34 12.25 -7.19 -22.79
CA VAL A 34 11.92 -5.81 -23.20
C VAL A 34 13.17 -4.93 -23.04
N THR A 35 13.44 -4.04 -23.98
CA THR A 35 14.61 -3.17 -23.88
C THR A 35 14.49 -2.19 -22.70
N LYS A 36 15.63 -1.85 -22.07
CA LYS A 36 15.67 -0.84 -21.01
C LYS A 36 14.99 0.47 -21.44
N LYS A 37 15.26 0.93 -22.68
CA LYS A 37 14.65 2.14 -23.22
C LYS A 37 13.12 2.07 -23.18
N THR A 38 12.54 0.92 -23.50
CA THR A 38 11.10 0.71 -23.46
C THR A 38 10.59 0.69 -22.02
N ILE A 39 11.30 0.08 -21.07
CA ILE A 39 10.91 0.12 -19.65
C ILE A 39 10.92 1.56 -19.12
N TYR A 40 12.01 2.29 -19.39
CA TYR A 40 12.14 3.69 -18.97
C TYR A 40 11.15 4.64 -19.66
N SER A 41 10.52 4.23 -20.76
CA SER A 41 9.39 5.00 -21.34
C SER A 41 8.08 4.82 -20.57
N TYR A 42 7.94 3.79 -19.75
CA TYR A 42 6.77 3.53 -18.90
C TYR A 42 6.98 3.95 -17.45
N PHE A 43 8.19 3.77 -16.93
CA PHE A 43 8.54 4.03 -15.54
C PHE A 43 9.92 4.70 -15.48
N LYS A 44 9.97 5.88 -14.90
CA LYS A 44 11.20 6.69 -14.78
C LYS A 44 12.33 5.96 -14.05
N ASP A 45 11.96 5.20 -13.02
CA ASP A 45 12.90 4.47 -12.17
C ASP A 45 12.21 3.25 -11.52
N LYS A 46 12.97 2.50 -10.74
CA LYS A 46 12.46 1.33 -10.01
C LYS A 46 11.46 1.71 -8.93
N ASP A 47 11.62 2.89 -8.34
CA ASP A 47 10.72 3.38 -7.30
C ASP A 47 9.33 3.70 -7.87
N GLU A 48 9.26 4.28 -9.08
CA GLU A 48 7.98 4.53 -9.75
C GLU A 48 7.27 3.22 -10.12
N LEU A 49 8.02 2.25 -10.66
CA LEU A 49 7.46 0.92 -10.95
C LEU A 49 6.96 0.22 -9.67
N PHE A 50 7.68 0.36 -8.58
CA PHE A 50 7.28 -0.22 -7.31
C PHE A 50 6.07 0.49 -6.71
N ARG A 51 6.01 1.85 -6.77
CA ARG A 51 4.83 2.62 -6.39
C ARG A 51 3.58 2.13 -7.10
N TYR A 52 3.67 1.86 -8.39
CA TYR A 52 2.56 1.32 -9.16
C TYR A 52 1.95 0.07 -8.51
N PHE A 53 2.77 -0.85 -7.99
CA PHE A 53 2.27 -2.04 -7.30
C PHE A 53 1.59 -1.72 -5.96
N ILE A 54 2.17 -0.80 -5.20
CA ILE A 54 1.56 -0.38 -3.92
C ILE A 54 0.21 0.28 -4.18
N GLU A 55 0.12 1.13 -5.19
CA GLU A 55 -1.16 1.75 -5.59
C GLU A 55 -2.22 0.71 -5.96
N GLU A 56 -1.86 -0.30 -6.75
CA GLU A 56 -2.79 -1.38 -7.08
C GLU A 56 -3.28 -2.13 -5.83
N GLU A 57 -2.39 -2.47 -4.91
CA GLU A 57 -2.76 -3.15 -3.67
C GLU A 57 -3.69 -2.27 -2.81
N LEU A 58 -3.40 -0.97 -2.70
CA LEU A 58 -4.25 -0.02 -1.96
C LEU A 58 -5.63 0.15 -2.62
N ILE A 59 -5.70 0.25 -3.95
CA ILE A 59 -6.97 0.33 -4.68
C ILE A 59 -7.80 -0.93 -4.46
N ASN A 60 -7.18 -2.10 -4.58
CA ASN A 60 -7.84 -3.38 -4.37
C ASN A 60 -8.34 -3.53 -2.93
N MET A 61 -7.54 -3.10 -1.94
CA MET A 61 -7.93 -3.09 -0.54
C MET A 61 -9.13 -2.15 -0.31
N LYS A 62 -9.07 -0.92 -0.84
CA LYS A 62 -10.16 0.05 -0.74
C LYS A 62 -11.46 -0.51 -1.30
N GLN A 63 -11.45 -1.10 -2.49
CA GLN A 63 -12.62 -1.71 -3.11
C GLN A 63 -13.20 -2.85 -2.24
N LYS A 64 -12.35 -3.69 -1.65
CA LYS A 64 -12.80 -4.76 -0.73
C LYS A 64 -13.44 -4.20 0.53
N ILE A 65 -12.86 -3.15 1.09
CA ILE A 65 -13.42 -2.46 2.26
C ILE A 65 -14.77 -1.84 1.90
N GLU A 66 -14.85 -1.06 0.82
CA GLU A 66 -16.11 -0.41 0.38
C GLU A 66 -17.22 -1.42 0.07
N ALA A 67 -16.89 -2.58 -0.49
CA ALA A 67 -17.86 -3.64 -0.75
C ALA A 67 -18.44 -4.28 0.54
N LYS A 68 -17.72 -4.24 1.65
CA LYS A 68 -18.11 -4.83 2.93
C LYS A 68 -18.78 -3.83 3.87
N ILE A 69 -18.44 -2.55 3.77
CA ILE A 69 -18.96 -1.48 4.63
C ILE A 69 -20.32 -0.97 4.07
N ASN A 70 -21.39 -1.73 4.29
CA ASN A 70 -22.74 -1.32 3.94
C ASN A 70 -23.59 -1.20 5.21
N ASN A 71 -24.05 0.00 5.57
CA ASN A 71 -24.98 0.28 6.69
C ASN A 71 -24.52 -0.20 8.08
N GLU A 72 -23.23 -0.40 8.26
CA GLU A 72 -22.62 -0.82 9.52
C GLU A 72 -22.42 0.36 10.47
N SER A 73 -22.35 0.06 11.77
CA SER A 73 -21.92 1.04 12.78
C SER A 73 -20.48 1.49 12.53
N PHE A 74 -20.10 2.68 13.04
CA PHE A 74 -18.71 3.15 12.92
C PHE A 74 -17.70 2.14 13.48
N THR A 75 -18.04 1.47 14.59
CA THR A 75 -17.18 0.45 15.21
C THR A 75 -16.97 -0.75 14.29
N ASP A 76 -18.03 -1.21 13.64
CA ASP A 76 -17.96 -2.34 12.71
C ASP A 76 -17.15 -1.98 11.46
N LYS A 77 -17.32 -0.74 10.95
CA LYS A 77 -16.49 -0.22 9.85
C LYS A 77 -15.01 -0.23 10.19
N VAL A 78 -14.64 0.26 11.38
CA VAL A 78 -13.24 0.25 11.84
C VAL A 78 -12.73 -1.20 11.97
N SER A 79 -13.52 -2.09 12.54
CA SER A 79 -13.18 -3.51 12.67
C SER A 79 -12.95 -4.17 11.32
N THR A 80 -13.82 -3.90 10.35
CA THR A 80 -13.71 -4.39 8.96
C THR A 80 -12.41 -3.89 8.31
N ILE A 81 -12.08 -2.61 8.46
CA ILE A 81 -10.83 -2.04 7.94
C ILE A 81 -9.62 -2.76 8.55
N MET A 82 -9.58 -2.94 9.87
CA MET A 82 -8.47 -3.63 10.55
C MET A 82 -8.31 -5.07 10.06
N LEU A 83 -9.41 -5.80 9.90
CA LEU A 83 -9.40 -7.18 9.40
C LEU A 83 -8.90 -7.25 7.94
N GLU A 84 -9.28 -6.30 7.08
CA GLU A 84 -8.79 -6.29 5.70
C GLU A 84 -7.30 -5.96 5.62
N ILE A 85 -6.79 -5.09 6.50
CA ILE A 85 -5.37 -4.80 6.61
C ILE A 85 -4.58 -6.04 7.05
N LEU A 86 -5.07 -6.77 8.07
CA LEU A 86 -4.46 -8.02 8.51
C LEU A 86 -4.49 -9.09 7.40
N ASN A 87 -5.61 -9.19 6.67
CA ASN A 87 -5.72 -10.10 5.54
C ASN A 87 -4.77 -9.76 4.40
N LEU A 88 -4.60 -8.46 4.11
CA LEU A 88 -3.65 -8.00 3.11
C LEU A 88 -2.22 -8.38 3.52
N ARG A 89 -1.85 -8.16 4.77
CA ARG A 89 -0.54 -8.54 5.30
C ARG A 89 -0.28 -10.05 5.15
N LYS A 90 -1.24 -10.90 5.54
CA LYS A 90 -1.09 -12.36 5.50
C LYS A 90 -1.07 -12.95 4.09
N ASN A 91 -1.75 -12.32 3.15
CA ASN A 91 -2.02 -12.91 1.82
C ASN A 91 -1.26 -12.23 0.68
N SER A 92 -0.59 -11.10 0.91
CA SER A 92 0.22 -10.45 -0.12
C SER A 92 1.69 -10.86 -0.01
N ALA A 93 2.11 -11.78 -0.88
CA ALA A 93 3.52 -12.18 -0.98
C ALA A 93 4.45 -11.00 -1.33
N LEU A 94 3.93 -10.00 -2.05
CA LEU A 94 4.67 -8.77 -2.33
C LEU A 94 4.89 -7.96 -1.05
N LEU A 95 3.86 -7.75 -0.23
CA LEU A 95 3.99 -7.06 1.06
C LEU A 95 4.92 -7.81 2.02
N GLU A 96 4.82 -9.14 2.10
CA GLU A 96 5.74 -9.96 2.90
C GLU A 96 7.20 -9.73 2.49
N SER A 97 7.47 -9.69 1.18
CA SER A 97 8.81 -9.38 0.65
C SER A 97 9.29 -7.98 1.04
N ILE A 98 8.40 -6.98 0.99
CA ILE A 98 8.70 -5.60 1.37
C ILE A 98 9.03 -5.52 2.87
N ILE A 99 8.21 -6.14 3.72
CA ILE A 99 8.40 -6.18 5.16
C ILE A 99 9.77 -6.81 5.50
N LYS A 100 10.10 -7.93 4.87
CA LYS A 100 11.42 -8.57 5.03
C LYS A 100 12.57 -7.64 4.63
N ASP A 101 12.44 -6.92 3.53
CA ASP A 101 13.46 -5.95 3.09
C ASP A 101 13.59 -4.77 4.06
N CYS A 102 12.52 -4.34 4.71
CA CYS A 102 12.53 -3.29 5.72
C CYS A 102 13.22 -3.75 7.01
N ASN A 103 12.91 -4.95 7.51
CA ASN A 103 13.42 -5.49 8.76
C ASN A 103 14.92 -5.85 8.69
N THR A 104 15.43 -6.16 7.49
CA THR A 104 16.86 -6.48 7.30
C THR A 104 17.79 -5.26 7.22
N SER A 105 17.24 -4.04 7.29
CA SER A 105 18.02 -2.80 7.15
C SER A 105 18.09 -2.05 8.48
N SER A 106 19.31 -1.88 8.98
CA SER A 106 19.63 -1.11 10.19
C SER A 106 19.31 0.39 10.11
N ASN A 107 18.93 0.88 8.95
CA ASN A 107 18.46 2.25 8.73
C ASN A 107 16.99 2.18 8.36
N ASN A 108 16.14 2.95 9.03
CA ASN A 108 14.70 3.13 8.78
C ASN A 108 14.38 3.35 7.29
N SER A 109 14.48 2.29 6.49
CA SER A 109 14.39 2.34 5.03
C SER A 109 13.00 2.72 4.53
N MET A 110 11.97 2.59 5.36
CA MET A 110 10.63 3.10 5.03
C MET A 110 10.55 4.63 5.05
N GLN A 111 11.29 5.30 5.95
CA GLN A 111 11.36 6.77 5.96
C GLN A 111 12.16 7.32 4.77
N ASN A 112 13.07 6.53 4.20
CA ASN A 112 13.84 6.90 3.01
C ASN A 112 13.20 6.51 1.68
N MET A 113 12.15 5.68 1.70
CA MET A 113 11.31 5.51 0.53
C MET A 113 10.43 6.75 0.44
N SER A 114 10.61 7.55 -0.61
CA SER A 114 9.84 8.78 -0.93
C SER A 114 8.32 8.57 -1.02
N PHE A 115 7.85 7.40 -0.59
CA PHE A 115 6.46 6.97 -0.55
C PHE A 115 5.65 7.67 0.51
N SER A 116 6.30 8.02 1.64
CA SER A 116 5.57 8.29 2.86
C SER A 116 4.72 9.57 2.76
N ASN A 117 5.26 10.66 2.23
CA ASN A 117 4.62 11.95 2.45
C ASN A 117 3.38 12.24 1.56
N TYR A 118 3.32 11.71 0.34
CA TYR A 118 2.21 11.99 -0.56
C TYR A 118 0.99 11.11 -0.25
N TYR A 119 1.19 9.82 -0.14
CA TYR A 119 0.11 8.87 0.15
C TYR A 119 -0.40 9.00 1.58
N ASP A 120 0.48 9.32 2.55
CA ASP A 120 0.11 9.58 3.93
C ASP A 120 -0.97 10.66 4.01
N SER A 121 -0.76 11.78 3.32
CA SER A 121 -1.71 12.89 3.34
C SER A 121 -3.03 12.55 2.63
N GLU A 122 -3.00 11.84 1.50
CA GLU A 122 -4.22 11.44 0.79
C GLU A 122 -5.07 10.46 1.58
N ILE A 123 -4.44 9.45 2.20
CA ILE A 123 -5.15 8.47 3.03
C ILE A 123 -5.73 9.15 4.28
N ILE A 124 -4.95 10.01 4.95
CA ILE A 124 -5.42 10.75 6.12
C ILE A 124 -6.61 11.65 5.74
N ASN A 125 -6.54 12.40 4.64
CA ASN A 125 -7.63 13.24 4.17
C ASN A 125 -8.89 12.44 3.82
N TYR A 126 -8.73 11.28 3.20
CA TYR A 126 -9.85 10.37 2.94
C TYR A 126 -10.52 9.89 4.23
N LEU A 127 -9.73 9.44 5.20
CA LEU A 127 -10.23 9.01 6.51
C LEU A 127 -10.89 10.17 7.27
N GLU A 128 -10.29 11.35 7.26
CA GLU A 128 -10.86 12.56 7.87
C GLU A 128 -12.22 12.91 7.28
N THR A 129 -12.36 12.85 5.95
CA THR A 129 -13.63 13.07 5.27
C THR A 129 -14.68 12.05 5.75
N LYS A 130 -14.32 10.77 5.83
CA LYS A 130 -15.24 9.72 6.30
C LYS A 130 -15.65 9.90 7.76
N ILE A 131 -14.74 10.33 8.64
CA ILE A 131 -15.02 10.62 10.03
C ILE A 131 -15.97 11.83 10.15
N ASN A 132 -15.77 12.89 9.37
CA ASN A 132 -16.67 14.05 9.36
C ASN A 132 -18.08 13.65 8.88
N GLU A 133 -18.22 12.82 7.86
CA GLU A 133 -19.52 12.26 7.42
C GLU A 133 -20.24 11.55 8.58
N GLU A 134 -19.54 10.74 9.37
CA GLU A 134 -20.12 10.03 10.52
C GLU A 134 -20.50 10.97 11.67
N ILE A 135 -19.73 12.06 11.89
CA ILE A 135 -20.06 13.11 12.86
C ILE A 135 -21.33 13.86 12.43
N ASP A 136 -21.44 14.24 11.15
CA ASP A 136 -22.57 14.99 10.61
C ASP A 136 -23.87 14.16 10.65
N GLN A 137 -23.76 12.86 10.43
CA GLN A 137 -24.86 11.91 10.55
C GLN A 137 -25.20 11.56 12.02
N LYS A 138 -24.45 12.09 13.00
CA LYS A 138 -24.59 11.81 14.45
C LYS A 138 -24.37 10.34 14.82
N ASN A 139 -23.68 9.57 13.98
CA ASN A 139 -23.31 8.20 14.27
C ASN A 139 -22.19 8.11 15.32
N ILE A 140 -21.36 9.15 15.41
CA ILE A 140 -20.30 9.29 16.42
C ILE A 140 -20.32 10.67 17.05
N LYS A 141 -19.74 10.78 18.25
CA LYS A 141 -19.59 12.06 18.94
C LYS A 141 -18.58 12.94 18.21
N LYS A 142 -18.80 14.26 18.28
CA LYS A 142 -17.85 15.25 17.73
C LYS A 142 -16.45 15.03 18.33
N CYS A 143 -15.48 14.86 17.47
CA CYS A 143 -14.06 14.71 17.81
C CYS A 143 -13.19 15.53 16.84
N ASN A 144 -11.89 15.53 17.05
CA ASN A 144 -10.94 16.07 16.08
C ASN A 144 -10.76 15.02 14.97
N ALA A 145 -11.46 15.19 13.84
CA ALA A 145 -11.48 14.23 12.74
C ALA A 145 -10.08 13.99 12.15
N HIS A 146 -9.27 15.04 12.00
CA HIS A 146 -7.90 14.93 11.49
C HIS A 146 -7.01 14.10 12.42
N LEU A 147 -7.02 14.38 13.72
CA LEU A 147 -6.25 13.61 14.71
C LEU A 147 -6.71 12.15 14.75
N THR A 148 -8.02 11.91 14.69
CA THR A 148 -8.58 10.55 14.68
C THR A 148 -8.15 9.79 13.43
N ALA A 149 -8.22 10.42 12.27
CA ALA A 149 -7.74 9.86 10.99
C ALA A 149 -6.24 9.52 11.05
N PHE A 150 -5.43 10.44 11.59
CA PHE A 150 -4.00 10.21 11.77
C PHE A 150 -3.69 9.01 12.68
N ILE A 151 -4.40 8.89 13.81
CA ILE A 151 -4.22 7.77 14.74
C ILE A 151 -4.60 6.45 14.05
N ILE A 152 -5.76 6.38 13.40
CA ILE A 152 -6.20 5.20 12.66
C ILE A 152 -5.16 4.82 11.60
N TYR A 153 -4.69 5.78 10.82
CA TYR A 153 -3.68 5.56 9.81
C TYR A 153 -2.37 4.99 10.41
N LYS A 154 -1.87 5.56 11.51
CA LYS A 154 -0.65 5.07 12.18
C LYS A 154 -0.82 3.66 12.76
N VAL A 155 -1.97 3.34 13.33
CA VAL A 155 -2.30 1.98 13.77
C VAL A 155 -2.31 1.00 12.59
N CYS A 156 -2.90 1.38 11.46
CA CYS A 156 -2.90 0.57 10.25
C CYS A 156 -1.49 0.29 9.73
N LEU A 157 -0.62 1.31 9.71
CA LEU A 157 0.78 1.14 9.32
C LEU A 157 1.53 0.21 10.29
N SER A 158 1.34 0.38 11.59
CA SER A 158 1.97 -0.48 12.59
C SER A 158 1.53 -1.94 12.43
N ILE A 159 0.26 -2.19 12.18
CA ILE A 159 -0.26 -3.54 11.88
C ILE A 159 0.39 -4.10 10.60
N LEU A 160 0.52 -3.29 9.54
CA LEU A 160 1.06 -3.75 8.27
C LEU A 160 2.56 -4.08 8.35
N PHE A 161 3.35 -3.30 9.07
CA PHE A 161 4.80 -3.32 8.96
C PHE A 161 5.55 -3.70 10.24
N GLU A 162 4.97 -3.50 11.41
CA GLU A 162 5.67 -3.64 12.70
C GLU A 162 5.12 -4.80 13.56
N TYR A 163 3.88 -5.22 13.30
CA TYR A 163 3.24 -6.27 14.10
C TYR A 163 3.78 -7.65 13.68
N ASP A 164 4.46 -8.34 14.59
CA ASP A 164 4.86 -9.74 14.47
C ASP A 164 3.94 -10.62 15.34
N GLU A 165 3.36 -11.65 14.72
CA GLU A 165 2.59 -12.70 15.44
C GLU A 165 3.49 -13.70 16.13
#